data_f362c7a40896e03477711b37b8342e13
#
_entry.id   f362c7a40896e03477711b37b8342e13
#
_cell.length_a   1.000
_cell.length_b   1.000
_cell.length_c   1.000
_cell.angle_alpha   90.00
_cell.angle_beta   90.00
_cell.angle_gamma   90.00
#
_symmetry.space_group_name_H-M   'P 1'
#
loop_
_entity.id
_entity.type
_entity.pdbx_description
1 polymer ?
#
loop_
_entity_poly.entity_id
_entity_poly.type
_entity_poly.pdbx_seq_one_letter_code
_entity_poly.pdbx_strand_id
1 'polypeptide(L)'
;LDAGQARVAEPVGDHQWQVNQWLKKAVLLSFRLNDMVVMGGGASHPDAGQSVWWDKVPSKFSGWDAARFEAAGFRAVPGSVVRQSAFIAPSVVLMPSFVNLGAYVDKGTMVDTWATVGSCAQIGKNVHLSGGAGIGGVLEPLQAGPVIIEDDCFIGARSEAVSYTHLTLPTKA
;
A
#
# COMPACT_ATOMS: atom_id res chain seq x y z
N LEU A 1 -11.03 4.92 0.87
CA LEU A 1 -9.68 4.36 0.95
C LEU A 1 -8.82 4.82 -0.21
N ASP A 2 -9.17 4.52 -1.45
CA ASP A 2 -8.33 4.77 -2.64
C ASP A 2 -7.88 6.23 -2.82
N ALA A 3 -8.72 7.18 -2.45
CA ALA A 3 -8.47 8.61 -2.51
C ALA A 3 -7.84 9.19 -1.22
N GLY A 4 -7.54 8.36 -0.22
CA GLY A 4 -6.98 8.80 1.06
C GLY A 4 -7.96 9.56 1.98
N GLN A 5 -9.23 9.65 1.63
CA GLN A 5 -10.25 10.35 2.44
C GLN A 5 -10.66 9.59 3.70
N ALA A 6 -10.35 8.31 3.76
CA ALA A 6 -10.56 7.46 4.91
C ALA A 6 -9.38 6.47 5.04
N ARG A 7 -9.01 6.14 6.27
CA ARG A 7 -7.89 5.23 6.57
C ARG A 7 -8.37 4.08 7.45
N VAL A 8 -7.78 2.91 7.28
CA VAL A 8 -8.07 1.75 8.13
C VAL A 8 -7.66 1.99 9.58
N ALA A 9 -6.59 2.76 9.81
CA ALA A 9 -6.31 3.31 11.14
C ALA A 9 -5.86 4.76 11.00
N GLU A 10 -6.25 5.59 11.99
CA GLU A 10 -5.98 7.02 12.04
C GLU A 10 -5.27 7.38 13.34
N PRO A 11 -4.26 8.28 13.30
CA PRO A 11 -3.65 8.79 14.52
C PRO A 11 -4.66 9.66 15.29
N VAL A 12 -4.77 9.45 16.60
CA VAL A 12 -5.68 10.19 17.48
C VAL A 12 -4.96 10.93 18.61
N GLY A 13 -3.65 10.91 18.65
CA GLY A 13 -2.80 11.56 19.64
C GLY A 13 -1.45 10.87 19.74
N ASP A 14 -0.67 11.21 20.75
CA ASP A 14 0.70 10.74 20.97
C ASP A 14 0.86 9.22 20.80
N HIS A 15 1.27 8.79 19.61
CA HIS A 15 1.44 7.38 19.23
C HIS A 15 0.20 6.50 19.42
N GLN A 16 -0.97 7.12 19.56
CA GLN A 16 -2.25 6.40 19.66
C GLN A 16 -2.96 6.38 18.32
N TRP A 17 -3.53 5.24 17.99
CA TRP A 17 -4.21 5.03 16.73
C TRP A 17 -5.60 4.42 16.94
N GLN A 18 -6.57 4.94 16.23
CA GLN A 18 -7.91 4.39 16.18
C GLN A 18 -8.09 3.53 14.94
N VAL A 19 -8.46 2.28 15.13
CA VAL A 19 -8.71 1.34 14.02
C VAL A 19 -10.17 1.42 13.57
N ASN A 20 -10.39 1.71 12.31
CA ASN A 20 -11.69 1.78 11.66
C ASN A 20 -12.11 0.39 11.14
N GLN A 21 -12.57 -0.48 12.02
CA GLN A 21 -12.92 -1.87 11.71
C GLN A 21 -13.94 -1.98 10.55
N TRP A 22 -14.84 -1.02 10.42
CA TRP A 22 -15.84 -1.02 9.35
C TRP A 22 -15.21 -0.90 7.96
N LEU A 23 -14.06 -0.24 7.83
CA LEU A 23 -13.32 -0.17 6.56
C LEU A 23 -12.67 -1.51 6.19
N LYS A 24 -12.16 -2.25 7.17
CA LYS A 24 -11.69 -3.63 6.94
C LYS A 24 -12.84 -4.53 6.48
N LYS A 25 -14.02 -4.39 7.09
CA LYS A 25 -15.24 -5.10 6.64
C LYS A 25 -15.60 -4.73 5.20
N ALA A 26 -15.53 -3.46 4.84
CA ALA A 26 -15.80 -2.99 3.47
C ALA A 26 -14.82 -3.62 2.47
N VAL A 27 -13.53 -3.69 2.81
CA VAL A 27 -12.52 -4.36 1.98
C VAL A 27 -12.84 -5.84 1.80
N LEU A 28 -13.20 -6.57 2.86
CA LEU A 28 -13.59 -7.97 2.77
C LEU A 28 -14.85 -8.18 1.93
N LEU A 29 -15.84 -7.31 2.10
CA LEU A 29 -17.06 -7.36 1.29
C LEU A 29 -16.80 -7.14 -0.19
N SER A 30 -15.83 -6.30 -0.56
CA SER A 30 -15.50 -6.03 -1.95
C SER A 30 -15.14 -7.31 -2.72
N PHE A 31 -14.49 -8.28 -2.08
CA PHE A 31 -14.20 -9.58 -2.71
C PHE A 31 -15.44 -10.42 -3.03
N ARG A 32 -16.54 -10.19 -2.32
CA ARG A 32 -17.82 -10.87 -2.56
C ARG A 32 -18.66 -10.15 -3.61
N LEU A 33 -18.47 -8.84 -3.74
CA LEU A 33 -19.22 -7.99 -4.66
C LEU A 33 -18.61 -7.93 -6.07
N ASN A 34 -17.36 -8.39 -6.22
CA ASN A 34 -16.67 -8.41 -7.49
C ASN A 34 -16.36 -9.83 -7.93
N ASP A 35 -16.63 -10.11 -9.18
CA ASP A 35 -16.27 -11.38 -9.82
C ASP A 35 -14.82 -11.37 -10.29
N MET A 36 -14.29 -12.56 -10.53
CA MET A 36 -12.99 -12.73 -11.18
C MET A 36 -13.08 -12.23 -12.63
N VAL A 37 -12.12 -11.40 -13.02
CA VAL A 37 -12.04 -10.87 -14.39
C VAL A 37 -10.61 -10.92 -14.92
N VAL A 38 -10.49 -10.99 -16.24
CA VAL A 38 -9.20 -10.84 -16.91
C VAL A 38 -8.80 -9.36 -16.83
N MET A 39 -7.60 -9.09 -16.31
CA MET A 39 -7.03 -7.76 -16.20
C MET A 39 -5.79 -7.68 -17.07
N GLY A 40 -5.73 -6.68 -17.94
CA GLY A 40 -4.54 -6.33 -18.71
C GLY A 40 -3.78 -5.20 -18.04
N GLY A 41 -2.50 -5.01 -18.37
CA GLY A 41 -1.74 -3.86 -17.88
C GLY A 41 -0.25 -4.09 -17.67
N GLY A 42 0.31 -5.16 -18.15
CA GLY A 42 1.75 -5.39 -18.20
C GLY A 42 2.40 -4.84 -19.47
N ALA A 43 3.71 -4.99 -19.56
CA ALA A 43 4.43 -4.69 -20.80
C ALA A 43 3.86 -5.52 -21.95
N SER A 44 3.55 -4.88 -23.06
CA SER A 44 3.18 -5.57 -24.28
C SER A 44 4.43 -5.91 -25.07
N HIS A 45 4.48 -7.13 -25.59
CA HIS A 45 5.50 -7.55 -26.56
C HIS A 45 4.82 -7.82 -27.90
N PRO A 46 5.39 -7.38 -29.04
CA PRO A 46 4.76 -7.55 -30.34
C PRO A 46 4.36 -9.00 -30.66
N ASP A 47 5.18 -9.95 -30.24
CA ASP A 47 5.00 -11.38 -30.55
C ASP A 47 4.33 -12.18 -29.40
N ALA A 48 4.32 -11.65 -28.17
CA ALA A 48 3.79 -12.35 -26.99
C ALA A 48 2.47 -11.75 -26.47
N GLY A 49 2.01 -10.64 -27.06
CA GLY A 49 0.81 -9.97 -26.62
C GLY A 49 1.00 -9.20 -25.30
N GLN A 50 -0.11 -8.81 -24.68
CA GLN A 50 -0.14 -8.08 -23.43
C GLN A 50 -0.21 -9.08 -22.26
N SER A 51 0.58 -8.82 -21.21
CA SER A 51 0.46 -9.59 -19.94
C SER A 51 -0.93 -9.41 -19.35
N VAL A 52 -1.52 -10.51 -18.92
CA VAL A 52 -2.86 -10.53 -18.33
C VAL A 52 -2.84 -11.27 -17.00
N TRP A 53 -3.74 -10.83 -16.11
CA TRP A 53 -3.95 -11.46 -14.82
C TRP A 53 -5.41 -11.84 -14.65
N TRP A 54 -5.70 -12.66 -13.66
CA TRP A 54 -7.02 -13.11 -13.30
C TRP A 54 -7.27 -12.82 -11.82
N ASP A 55 -8.00 -11.76 -11.50
CA ASP A 55 -8.26 -11.35 -10.11
C ASP A 55 -9.57 -10.57 -10.00
N LYS A 56 -9.98 -10.33 -8.76
CA LYS A 56 -11.14 -9.52 -8.38
C LYS A 56 -10.80 -8.05 -8.15
N VAL A 57 -9.56 -7.72 -7.84
CA VAL A 57 -9.12 -6.37 -7.46
C VAL A 57 -8.23 -5.78 -8.55
N PRO A 58 -8.70 -4.74 -9.25
CA PRO A 58 -7.91 -4.08 -10.30
C PRO A 58 -6.60 -3.49 -9.77
N SER A 59 -5.66 -3.26 -10.67
CA SER A 59 -4.53 -2.36 -10.39
C SER A 59 -5.05 -0.94 -10.17
N LYS A 60 -4.46 -0.23 -9.20
CA LYS A 60 -4.72 1.20 -8.98
C LYS A 60 -4.47 2.02 -10.25
N PHE A 61 -3.50 1.63 -11.04
CA PHE A 61 -3.10 2.36 -12.26
C PHE A 61 -3.91 1.99 -13.51
N SER A 62 -4.92 1.14 -13.37
CA SER A 62 -5.77 0.77 -14.51
C SER A 62 -6.45 1.99 -15.11
N GLY A 63 -6.16 2.26 -16.39
CA GLY A 63 -6.71 3.40 -17.14
C GLY A 63 -6.12 4.77 -16.75
N TRP A 64 -5.00 4.81 -16.01
CA TRP A 64 -4.33 6.07 -15.72
C TRP A 64 -3.55 6.59 -16.91
N ASP A 65 -3.65 7.89 -17.15
CA ASP A 65 -2.86 8.65 -18.11
C ASP A 65 -1.83 9.54 -17.42
N ALA A 66 -1.05 10.28 -18.21
CA ALA A 66 -0.04 11.20 -17.70
C ALA A 66 -0.63 12.27 -16.76
N ALA A 67 -1.77 12.85 -17.13
CA ALA A 67 -2.40 13.90 -16.33
C ALA A 67 -2.82 13.39 -14.94
N ARG A 68 -3.27 12.15 -14.85
CA ARG A 68 -3.64 11.54 -13.57
C ARG A 68 -2.43 11.24 -12.69
N PHE A 69 -1.30 10.78 -13.28
CA PHE A 69 -0.05 10.61 -12.54
C PHE A 69 0.52 11.94 -12.06
N GLU A 70 0.52 12.98 -12.90
CA GLU A 70 0.95 14.33 -12.54
C GLU A 70 0.11 14.89 -11.38
N ALA A 71 -1.20 14.76 -11.45
CA ALA A 71 -2.09 15.19 -10.38
C ALA A 71 -1.90 14.41 -9.06
N ALA A 72 -1.59 13.13 -9.15
CA ALA A 72 -1.32 12.29 -7.99
C ALA A 72 0.05 12.60 -7.33
N GLY A 73 1.02 13.05 -8.11
CA GLY A 73 2.27 13.63 -7.64
C GLY A 73 3.26 12.64 -7.02
N PHE A 74 3.15 11.35 -7.29
CA PHE A 74 4.10 10.32 -6.87
C PHE A 74 4.79 9.67 -8.07
N ARG A 75 5.87 8.95 -7.82
CA ARG A 75 6.62 8.23 -8.85
C ARG A 75 6.40 6.73 -8.71
N ALA A 76 6.02 6.06 -9.78
CA ALA A 76 5.91 4.60 -9.87
C ALA A 76 6.87 4.08 -10.95
N VAL A 77 7.87 3.31 -10.53
CA VAL A 77 8.84 2.69 -11.42
C VAL A 77 8.20 1.49 -12.11
N PRO A 78 8.53 1.17 -13.38
CA PRO A 78 8.03 -0.03 -14.02
C PRO A 78 8.23 -1.28 -13.17
N GLY A 79 7.18 -2.09 -13.01
CA GLY A 79 7.19 -3.27 -12.13
C GLY A 79 6.67 -3.01 -10.72
N SER A 80 6.36 -1.76 -10.35
CA SER A 80 5.62 -1.49 -9.11
C SER A 80 4.15 -1.89 -9.26
N VAL A 81 3.63 -2.60 -8.28
CA VAL A 81 2.23 -3.06 -8.25
C VAL A 81 1.50 -2.41 -7.08
N VAL A 82 0.42 -1.72 -7.38
CA VAL A 82 -0.47 -1.15 -6.36
C VAL A 82 -1.88 -1.64 -6.63
N ARG A 83 -2.48 -2.32 -5.66
CA ARG A 83 -3.88 -2.76 -5.77
C ARG A 83 -4.84 -1.63 -5.48
N GLN A 84 -5.98 -1.59 -6.17
CA GLN A 84 -7.04 -0.60 -5.92
C GLN A 84 -7.44 -0.59 -4.44
N SER A 85 -7.83 0.57 -3.94
CA SER A 85 -8.07 0.94 -2.54
C SER A 85 -6.81 1.22 -1.69
N ALA A 86 -5.60 0.93 -2.16
CA ALA A 86 -4.41 1.47 -1.52
C ALA A 86 -4.27 2.97 -1.84
N PHE A 87 -3.93 3.79 -0.84
CA PHE A 87 -3.62 5.20 -1.02
C PHE A 87 -2.11 5.42 -1.09
N ILE A 88 -1.68 6.19 -2.08
CA ILE A 88 -0.29 6.63 -2.27
C ILE A 88 -0.28 8.15 -2.29
N ALA A 89 0.35 8.76 -1.32
CA ALA A 89 0.43 10.22 -1.19
C ALA A 89 1.42 10.85 -2.19
N PRO A 90 1.32 12.15 -2.44
CA PRO A 90 2.30 12.88 -3.25
C PRO A 90 3.73 12.72 -2.73
N SER A 91 4.71 12.82 -3.62
CA SER A 91 6.15 12.67 -3.35
C SER A 91 6.59 11.28 -2.84
N VAL A 92 5.72 10.28 -2.87
CA VAL A 92 6.10 8.89 -2.65
C VAL A 92 6.90 8.39 -3.85
N VAL A 93 7.88 7.54 -3.60
CA VAL A 93 8.60 6.79 -4.64
C VAL A 93 8.34 5.31 -4.45
N LEU A 94 7.74 4.70 -5.46
CA LEU A 94 7.56 3.25 -5.54
C LEU A 94 8.60 2.70 -6.52
N MET A 95 9.61 2.02 -6.01
CA MET A 95 10.46 1.14 -6.82
C MET A 95 9.66 -0.12 -7.20
N PRO A 96 10.16 -1.04 -8.01
CA PRO A 96 9.49 -2.31 -8.25
C PRO A 96 9.15 -2.99 -6.92
N SER A 97 7.92 -2.88 -6.49
CA SER A 97 7.45 -3.20 -5.14
C SER A 97 5.97 -3.56 -5.18
N PHE A 98 5.42 -4.01 -4.06
CA PHE A 98 4.02 -4.40 -3.98
C PHE A 98 3.31 -3.67 -2.84
N VAL A 99 2.23 -2.97 -3.16
CA VAL A 99 1.35 -2.33 -2.17
C VAL A 99 -0.05 -2.94 -2.27
N ASN A 100 -0.48 -3.56 -1.20
CA ASN A 100 -1.74 -4.28 -1.16
C ASN A 100 -2.93 -3.35 -0.84
N LEU A 101 -4.13 -3.87 -1.07
CA LEU A 101 -5.39 -3.13 -0.89
C LEU A 101 -5.56 -2.60 0.54
N GLY A 102 -6.19 -1.45 0.67
CA GLY A 102 -6.45 -0.80 1.95
C GLY A 102 -5.22 -0.21 2.64
N ALA A 103 -4.02 -0.41 2.10
CA ALA A 103 -2.81 0.20 2.64
C ALA A 103 -2.82 1.73 2.45
N TYR A 104 -2.12 2.42 3.33
CA TYR A 104 -1.92 3.86 3.27
C TYR A 104 -0.42 4.16 3.32
N VAL A 105 0.11 4.81 2.28
CA VAL A 105 1.51 5.22 2.19
C VAL A 105 1.56 6.74 2.12
N ASP A 106 2.08 7.36 3.17
CA ASP A 106 2.07 8.80 3.31
C ASP A 106 3.26 9.49 2.60
N LYS A 107 3.18 10.81 2.53
CA LYS A 107 4.03 11.71 1.75
C LYS A 107 5.52 11.50 1.98
N GLY A 108 6.29 11.53 0.90
CA GLY A 108 7.75 11.48 0.94
C GLY A 108 8.35 10.11 1.25
N THR A 109 7.52 9.10 1.42
CA THR A 109 7.96 7.74 1.71
C THR A 109 8.54 7.06 0.47
N MET A 110 9.59 6.26 0.67
CA MET A 110 10.12 5.35 -0.33
C MET A 110 9.75 3.91 -0.01
N VAL A 111 9.12 3.24 -0.97
CA VAL A 111 8.95 1.79 -0.98
C VAL A 111 9.96 1.23 -1.96
N ASP A 112 11.09 0.73 -1.44
CA ASP A 112 12.24 0.34 -2.23
C ASP A 112 12.04 -1.03 -2.89
N THR A 113 13.03 -1.43 -3.68
CA THR A 113 12.99 -2.59 -4.60
C THR A 113 12.61 -3.87 -3.85
N TRP A 114 11.54 -4.52 -4.34
CA TRP A 114 10.95 -5.74 -3.78
C TRP A 114 10.46 -5.63 -2.34
N ALA A 115 10.32 -4.42 -1.80
CA ALA A 115 9.60 -4.24 -0.55
C ALA A 115 8.09 -4.47 -0.74
N THR A 116 7.43 -4.91 0.31
CA THR A 116 5.99 -5.15 0.32
C THR A 116 5.30 -4.36 1.42
N VAL A 117 4.15 -3.78 1.09
CA VAL A 117 3.24 -3.16 2.05
C VAL A 117 1.96 -3.99 2.07
N GLY A 118 1.74 -4.70 3.15
CA GLY A 118 0.62 -5.62 3.31
C GLY A 118 -0.73 -4.94 3.40
N SER A 119 -1.78 -5.73 3.31
CA SER A 119 -3.17 -5.23 3.35
C SER A 119 -3.42 -4.38 4.58
N CYS A 120 -4.02 -3.21 4.38
CA CYS A 120 -4.41 -2.29 5.44
C CYS A 120 -3.26 -1.68 6.26
N ALA A 121 -1.99 -1.97 5.96
CA ALA A 121 -0.85 -1.39 6.65
C ALA A 121 -0.84 0.14 6.51
N GLN A 122 -0.39 0.83 7.56
CA GLN A 122 -0.33 2.28 7.63
C GLN A 122 1.13 2.72 7.70
N ILE A 123 1.59 3.39 6.66
CA ILE A 123 2.96 3.90 6.55
C ILE A 123 2.91 5.42 6.64
N GLY A 124 3.65 5.98 7.58
CA GLY A 124 3.75 7.41 7.82
C GLY A 124 4.55 8.16 6.77
N LYS A 125 4.84 9.44 7.06
CA LYS A 125 5.61 10.33 6.18
C LYS A 125 7.10 10.04 6.26
N ASN A 126 7.80 10.30 5.15
CA ASN A 126 9.26 10.21 5.07
C ASN A 126 9.83 8.87 5.55
N VAL A 127 9.05 7.81 5.47
CA VAL A 127 9.50 6.46 5.84
C VAL A 127 10.35 5.90 4.70
N HIS A 128 11.41 5.17 5.06
CA HIS A 128 12.17 4.39 4.10
C HIS A 128 11.97 2.89 4.37
N LEU A 129 11.26 2.23 3.48
CA LEU A 129 11.17 0.77 3.46
C LEU A 129 12.25 0.26 2.52
N SER A 130 13.38 -0.21 3.07
CA SER A 130 14.52 -0.65 2.26
C SER A 130 14.22 -1.91 1.45
N GLY A 131 15.13 -2.23 0.53
CA GLY A 131 14.94 -3.33 -0.42
C GLY A 131 14.59 -4.66 0.24
N GLY A 132 13.51 -5.27 -0.22
CA GLY A 132 13.00 -6.53 0.29
C GLY A 132 12.41 -6.48 1.70
N ALA A 133 12.19 -5.29 2.28
CA ALA A 133 11.50 -5.18 3.56
C ALA A 133 10.04 -5.63 3.41
N GLY A 134 9.54 -6.40 4.37
CA GLY A 134 8.19 -6.92 4.41
C GLY A 134 7.35 -6.26 5.50
N ILE A 135 6.34 -5.48 5.11
CA ILE A 135 5.34 -4.96 6.04
C ILE A 135 4.11 -5.85 5.97
N GLY A 136 3.83 -6.55 7.06
CA GLY A 136 2.75 -7.52 7.14
C GLY A 136 1.37 -6.91 6.91
N GLY A 137 0.50 -7.68 6.28
CA GLY A 137 -0.89 -7.30 6.08
C GLY A 137 -1.80 -7.92 7.13
N VAL A 138 -2.79 -7.16 7.61
CA VAL A 138 -3.78 -7.65 8.55
C VAL A 138 -5.18 -7.34 8.03
N LEU A 139 -5.65 -8.20 7.15
CA LEU A 139 -7.03 -8.17 6.71
C LEU A 139 -7.89 -9.15 7.55
N GLU A 140 -7.34 -10.30 7.84
CA GLU A 140 -7.91 -11.33 8.71
C GLU A 140 -6.87 -11.76 9.78
N PRO A 141 -7.32 -11.97 11.04
CA PRO A 141 -8.67 -11.80 11.54
C PRO A 141 -9.10 -10.33 11.60
N LEU A 142 -10.41 -10.09 11.44
CA LEU A 142 -10.97 -8.75 11.30
C LEU A 142 -10.64 -7.83 12.48
N GLN A 143 -10.64 -8.36 13.70
CA GLN A 143 -10.36 -7.62 14.94
C GLN A 143 -8.90 -7.23 15.12
N ALA A 144 -7.98 -7.85 14.37
CA ALA A 144 -6.56 -7.53 14.48
C ALA A 144 -6.26 -6.12 13.95
N GLY A 145 -5.46 -5.36 14.67
CA GLY A 145 -4.97 -4.06 14.23
C GLY A 145 -4.02 -4.17 13.04
N PRO A 146 -4.00 -3.19 12.14
CA PRO A 146 -3.02 -3.16 11.05
C PRO A 146 -1.60 -2.91 11.58
N VAL A 147 -0.61 -3.24 10.76
CA VAL A 147 0.77 -2.80 11.02
C VAL A 147 0.84 -1.29 10.82
N ILE A 148 1.48 -0.59 11.76
CA ILE A 148 1.65 0.86 11.76
C ILE A 148 3.15 1.17 11.81
N ILE A 149 3.63 1.92 10.84
CA ILE A 149 4.97 2.50 10.78
C ILE A 149 4.77 4.00 10.80
N GLU A 150 5.17 4.67 11.87
CA GLU A 150 5.01 6.11 12.02
C GLU A 150 6.01 6.91 11.17
N ASP A 151 5.87 8.24 11.21
CA ASP A 151 6.67 9.16 10.40
C ASP A 151 8.18 8.98 10.66
N ASP A 152 8.99 9.26 9.64
CA ASP A 152 10.45 9.30 9.66
C ASP A 152 11.16 7.99 10.07
N CYS A 153 10.45 6.86 10.07
CA CYS A 153 11.03 5.56 10.37
C CYS A 153 11.89 5.02 9.21
N PHE A 154 12.94 4.30 9.55
CA PHE A 154 13.78 3.56 8.61
C PHE A 154 13.68 2.06 8.87
N ILE A 155 13.22 1.31 7.90
CA ILE A 155 13.11 -0.14 7.96
C ILE A 155 14.24 -0.74 7.14
N GLY A 156 15.15 -1.45 7.80
CA GLY A 156 16.34 -2.04 7.18
C GLY A 156 15.99 -3.07 6.10
N ALA A 157 16.92 -3.30 5.17
CA ALA A 157 16.71 -4.25 4.08
C ALA A 157 16.39 -5.65 4.61
N ARG A 158 15.38 -6.29 4.00
CA ARG A 158 14.87 -7.63 4.35
C ARG A 158 14.36 -7.78 5.79
N SER A 159 14.08 -6.67 6.48
CA SER A 159 13.40 -6.71 7.78
C SER A 159 11.91 -7.00 7.60
N GLU A 160 11.33 -7.68 8.58
CA GLU A 160 9.90 -8.00 8.61
C GLU A 160 9.22 -7.28 9.79
N ALA A 161 8.19 -6.48 9.48
CA ALA A 161 7.28 -5.93 10.47
C ALA A 161 5.95 -6.68 10.34
N VAL A 162 5.69 -7.60 11.27
CA VAL A 162 4.53 -8.50 11.21
C VAL A 162 3.30 -7.92 11.92
N SER A 163 2.19 -8.62 11.85
CA SER A 163 0.91 -8.26 12.48
C SER A 163 1.07 -7.77 13.92
N TYR A 164 0.30 -6.76 14.29
CA TYR A 164 0.34 -6.07 15.59
C TYR A 164 1.59 -5.22 15.84
N THR A 165 2.47 -5.06 14.86
CA THR A 165 3.64 -4.20 15.00
C THR A 165 3.25 -2.73 14.88
N HIS A 166 3.71 -1.93 15.84
CA HIS A 166 3.66 -0.48 15.80
C HIS A 166 5.08 0.05 16.00
N LEU A 167 5.66 0.64 14.95
CA LEU A 167 7.01 1.20 14.98
C LEU A 167 6.94 2.72 15.00
N THR A 168 7.71 3.30 15.91
CA THR A 168 7.93 4.74 16.05
C THR A 168 9.42 5.03 15.95
N LEU A 169 9.80 6.26 15.65
CA LEU A 169 11.19 6.68 15.80
C LEU A 169 11.62 6.50 17.27
N PRO A 170 12.84 5.97 17.50
CA PRO A 170 13.41 6.01 18.85
C PRO A 170 13.52 7.48 19.29
N THR A 171 12.85 7.83 20.35
CA THR A 171 13.11 9.10 21.05
C THR A 171 14.57 9.09 21.49
N LYS A 172 15.36 10.03 21.00
CA LYS A 172 16.70 10.24 21.57
C LYS A 172 16.51 10.65 23.03
N ALA A 173 16.93 9.78 23.94
CA ALA A 173 17.08 10.13 25.34
C ALA A 173 18.20 11.16 25.54
#